data_b6d5ea6c6c03d0a3e22ccbf4b5831085
#
_entry.id   b6d5ea6c6c03d0a3e22ccbf4b5831085
#
_cell.length_a   1.000
_cell.length_b   1.000
_cell.length_c   1.000
_cell.angle_alpha   90.00
_cell.angle_beta   90.00
_cell.angle_gamma   90.00
#
_symmetry.space_group_name_H-M   'P 1'
#
loop_
_entity.id
_entity.type
_entity.pdbx_description
1 polymer ?
#
loop_
_entity_poly.entity_id
_entity_poly.type
_entity_poly.pdbx_seq_one_letter_code
_entity_poly.pdbx_strand_id
1 'polypeptide(L)'
;MCTDGFGGSIAQADGVATLVLRGEADLASRADFEALVAEVLATDAPAIVVDVQLLRYLESACLRGLLHAHSTAEAGGRTLVVHGATGIVRRVLEIAGVAELLLDDPDQPS
;
A
#
# COMPACT_ATOMS: atom_id res chain seq x y z
N MET A 1 -10.39 13.90 -19.55
CA MET A 1 -10.00 13.98 -19.10
C MET A 1 -9.45 13.35 -18.49
N CYS A 2 -8.87 13.14 -18.18
CA CYS A 2 -8.26 12.62 -17.71
C CYS A 2 -8.11 12.39 -16.75
N THR A 3 -7.88 11.91 -16.34
CA THR A 3 -7.85 11.79 -15.30
C THR A 3 -6.88 11.18 -14.76
N ASP A 4 -6.05 11.63 -14.23
CA ASP A 4 -5.07 11.10 -13.58
C ASP A 4 -5.48 10.81 -12.25
N GLY A 5 -6.61 10.53 -11.91
CA GLY A 5 -7.05 10.28 -10.60
C GLY A 5 -6.49 9.03 -10.02
N PHE A 6 -6.80 8.80 -8.77
CA PHE A 6 -6.36 7.62 -8.04
C PHE A 6 -7.08 6.37 -8.58
N GLY A 7 -6.38 5.25 -8.57
CA GLY A 7 -6.99 3.99 -8.95
C GLY A 7 -6.14 2.84 -8.47
N GLY A 8 -6.70 1.64 -8.59
CA GLY A 8 -5.96 0.45 -8.20
C GLY A 8 -6.61 -0.80 -8.74
N SER A 9 -5.88 -1.89 -8.67
CA SER A 9 -6.38 -3.20 -9.10
C SER A 9 -5.76 -4.27 -8.24
N ILE A 10 -6.44 -5.41 -8.14
CA ILE A 10 -6.00 -6.50 -7.30
C ILE A 10 -5.87 -7.75 -8.15
N ALA A 11 -4.76 -8.46 -7.99
CA ALA A 11 -4.52 -9.72 -8.66
C ALA A 11 -4.02 -10.72 -7.64
N GLN A 12 -4.34 -11.99 -7.84
CA GLN A 12 -3.86 -13.03 -6.95
C GLN A 12 -3.17 -14.11 -7.75
N ALA A 13 -2.04 -14.56 -7.25
CA ALA A 13 -1.31 -15.67 -7.86
C ALA A 13 -0.36 -16.26 -6.83
N ASP A 14 -0.31 -17.59 -6.77
CA ASP A 14 0.69 -18.30 -5.97
C ASP A 14 0.72 -17.87 -4.50
N GLY A 15 -0.44 -17.65 -3.92
CA GLY A 15 -0.53 -17.30 -2.51
C GLY A 15 -0.27 -15.84 -2.19
N VAL A 16 -0.19 -15.00 -3.22
CA VAL A 16 0.06 -13.58 -3.03
C VAL A 16 -1.07 -12.77 -3.64
N ALA A 17 -1.63 -11.85 -2.88
CA ALA A 17 -2.58 -10.89 -3.42
C ALA A 17 -1.85 -9.57 -3.56
N THR A 18 -1.83 -9.02 -4.76
CA THR A 18 -1.13 -7.77 -5.04
C THR A 18 -2.13 -6.68 -5.34
N LEU A 19 -2.06 -5.61 -4.56
CA LEU A 19 -2.86 -4.42 -4.81
C LEU A 19 -1.94 -3.39 -5.47
N VAL A 20 -2.19 -3.08 -6.73
CA VAL A 20 -1.42 -2.08 -7.45
C VAL A 20 -2.16 -0.76 -7.35
N LEU A 21 -1.50 0.25 -6.80
CA LEU A 21 -2.09 1.58 -6.65
C LEU A 21 -1.41 2.54 -7.61
N ARG A 22 -2.17 3.48 -8.14
CA ARG A 22 -1.62 4.48 -9.04
C ARG A 22 -2.27 5.83 -8.79
N GLY A 23 -1.60 6.88 -9.19
CA GLY A 23 -2.12 8.23 -9.05
C GLY A 23 -1.74 8.82 -7.71
N GLU A 24 -2.67 9.51 -7.08
CA GLU A 24 -2.41 10.22 -5.85
C GLU A 24 -3.40 9.76 -4.77
N ALA A 25 -2.87 9.21 -3.71
CA ALA A 25 -3.69 8.80 -2.58
C ALA A 25 -3.80 9.98 -1.64
N ASP A 26 -4.77 10.84 -1.90
CA ASP A 26 -4.97 12.07 -1.16
C ASP A 26 -6.33 12.06 -0.48
N LEU A 27 -6.71 13.17 0.11
CA LEU A 27 -7.95 13.25 0.86
C LEU A 27 -9.15 12.94 -0.02
N ALA A 28 -9.13 13.39 -1.26
CA ALA A 28 -10.27 13.19 -2.17
C ALA A 28 -10.42 11.71 -2.54
N SER A 29 -9.34 10.96 -2.55
CA SER A 29 -9.39 9.55 -2.95
C SER A 29 -9.38 8.62 -1.75
N ARG A 30 -9.47 9.15 -0.54
CA ARG A 30 -9.33 8.33 0.66
C ARG A 30 -10.33 7.20 0.73
N ALA A 31 -11.58 7.47 0.38
CA ALA A 31 -12.61 6.42 0.45
C ALA A 31 -12.32 5.30 -0.53
N ASP A 32 -11.87 5.65 -1.75
CA ASP A 32 -11.50 4.64 -2.73
C ASP A 32 -10.28 3.85 -2.28
N PHE A 33 -9.33 4.53 -1.67
CA PHE A 33 -8.13 3.89 -1.16
C PHE A 33 -8.52 2.86 -0.08
N GLU A 34 -9.37 3.26 0.84
CA GLU A 34 -9.79 2.38 1.93
C GLU A 34 -10.58 1.18 1.40
N ALA A 35 -11.40 1.40 0.38
CA ALA A 35 -12.16 0.32 -0.21
C ALA A 35 -11.23 -0.72 -0.86
N LEU A 36 -10.20 -0.26 -1.55
CA LEU A 36 -9.25 -1.18 -2.18
C LEU A 36 -8.45 -1.96 -1.14
N VAL A 37 -8.05 -1.29 -0.07
CA VAL A 37 -7.31 -1.95 0.99
C VAL A 37 -8.20 -3.02 1.65
N ALA A 38 -9.47 -2.67 1.90
CA ALA A 38 -10.39 -3.64 2.48
C ALA A 38 -10.59 -4.83 1.55
N GLU A 39 -10.62 -4.57 0.25
CA GLU A 39 -10.82 -5.61 -0.72
C GLU A 39 -9.65 -6.58 -0.74
N VAL A 40 -8.42 -6.08 -0.69
CA VAL A 40 -7.26 -6.96 -0.72
C VAL A 40 -7.15 -7.73 0.61
N LEU A 41 -7.56 -7.14 1.70
CA LEU A 41 -7.57 -7.83 2.97
C LEU A 41 -8.64 -8.94 3.01
N ALA A 42 -9.68 -8.79 2.21
CA ALA A 42 -10.74 -9.79 2.17
C ALA A 42 -10.36 -11.03 1.37
N THR A 43 -9.23 -11.00 0.66
CA THR A 43 -8.75 -12.20 -0.03
C THR A 43 -8.23 -13.19 0.98
N ASP A 44 -8.06 -14.43 0.57
CA ASP A 44 -7.53 -15.46 1.45
C ASP A 44 -6.03 -15.58 1.36
N ALA A 45 -5.37 -14.78 0.60
CA ALA A 45 -3.94 -14.94 0.37
C ALA A 45 -3.15 -14.75 1.66
N PRO A 46 -2.21 -15.62 1.96
CA PRO A 46 -1.38 -15.45 3.16
C PRO A 46 -0.40 -14.29 3.05
N ALA A 47 -0.09 -13.84 1.85
CA ALA A 47 0.82 -12.72 1.66
C ALA A 47 0.13 -11.64 0.84
N ILE A 48 0.25 -10.40 1.27
CA ILE A 48 -0.33 -9.26 0.56
C ILE A 48 0.79 -8.29 0.21
N VAL A 49 0.80 -7.86 -1.03
CA VAL A 49 1.78 -6.87 -1.50
C VAL A 49 1.01 -5.65 -1.97
N VAL A 50 1.33 -4.49 -1.45
CA VAL A 50 0.75 -3.24 -1.92
C VAL A 50 1.82 -2.58 -2.79
N ASP A 51 1.61 -2.59 -4.09
CA ASP A 51 2.58 -2.08 -5.05
C ASP A 51 2.29 -0.61 -5.29
N VAL A 52 3.22 0.24 -4.93
CA VAL A 52 3.04 1.68 -5.02
C VAL A 52 3.99 2.32 -6.04
N GLN A 53 4.55 1.50 -6.94
CA GLN A 53 5.45 2.03 -7.97
C GLN A 53 4.81 3.13 -8.79
N LEU A 54 3.52 3.04 -9.04
CA LEU A 54 2.80 4.01 -9.87
C LEU A 54 2.11 5.08 -9.05
N LEU A 55 2.29 5.06 -7.75
CA LEU A 55 1.68 6.05 -6.88
C LEU A 55 2.60 7.26 -6.78
N ARG A 56 2.05 8.44 -6.96
CA ARG A 56 2.85 9.65 -6.95
C ARG A 56 2.72 10.44 -5.67
N TYR A 57 1.80 10.08 -4.81
CA TYR A 57 1.59 10.83 -3.57
C TYR A 57 0.83 9.96 -2.58
N LEU A 58 1.16 10.08 -1.31
CA LEU A 58 0.51 9.32 -0.25
C LEU A 58 0.29 10.25 0.93
N GLU A 59 -0.98 10.54 1.21
CA GLU A 59 -1.30 11.40 2.31
C GLU A 59 -1.27 10.66 3.63
N SER A 60 -1.05 11.36 4.72
CA SER A 60 -0.88 10.70 6.01
C SER A 60 -2.10 9.90 6.45
N ALA A 61 -3.31 10.34 6.09
CA ALA A 61 -4.49 9.56 6.42
C ALA A 61 -4.50 8.23 5.69
N CYS A 62 -4.05 8.22 4.43
CA CYS A 62 -3.95 6.98 3.69
C CYS A 62 -2.82 6.10 4.24
N LEU A 63 -1.74 6.71 4.68
CA LEU A 63 -0.67 5.96 5.31
C LEU A 63 -1.18 5.26 6.56
N ARG A 64 -2.00 5.94 7.35
CA ARG A 64 -2.57 5.30 8.54
C ARG A 64 -3.42 4.11 8.15
N GLY A 65 -4.13 4.19 7.03
CA GLY A 65 -4.89 3.06 6.53
C GLY A 65 -4.01 1.87 6.20
N LEU A 66 -2.84 2.14 5.61
CA LEU A 66 -1.89 1.06 5.33
C LEU A 66 -1.34 0.44 6.61
N LEU A 67 -1.06 1.26 7.61
CA LEU A 67 -0.57 0.74 8.88
C LEU A 67 -1.62 -0.11 9.57
N HIS A 68 -2.87 0.31 9.51
CA HIS A 68 -3.96 -0.47 10.07
C HIS A 68 -4.09 -1.80 9.33
N ALA A 69 -3.97 -1.77 8.01
CA ALA A 69 -4.05 -2.99 7.21
C ALA A 69 -2.91 -3.95 7.55
N HIS A 70 -1.72 -3.41 7.76
CA HIS A 70 -0.56 -4.22 8.15
C HIS A 70 -0.84 -4.92 9.49
N SER A 71 -1.36 -4.18 10.46
CA SER A 71 -1.68 -4.76 11.75
C SER A 71 -2.76 -5.83 11.65
N THR A 72 -3.78 -5.56 10.83
CA THR A 72 -4.86 -6.52 10.64
C THR A 72 -4.34 -7.81 10.01
N ALA A 73 -3.47 -7.69 9.02
CA ALA A 73 -2.91 -8.86 8.36
C ALA A 73 -2.08 -9.67 9.34
N GLU A 74 -1.24 -9.00 10.11
CA GLU A 74 -0.39 -9.71 11.05
C GLU A 74 -1.19 -10.39 12.14
N ALA A 75 -2.24 -9.77 12.61
CA ALA A 75 -3.09 -10.38 13.62
C ALA A 75 -3.72 -11.66 13.11
N GLY A 76 -3.90 -11.77 11.81
CA GLY A 76 -4.44 -12.99 11.20
C GLY A 76 -3.38 -13.96 10.71
N GLY A 77 -2.12 -13.74 11.07
CA GLY A 77 -1.05 -14.63 10.64
C GLY A 77 -0.63 -14.44 9.20
N ARG A 78 -0.95 -13.31 8.62
CA ARG A 78 -0.63 -13.00 7.23
C ARG A 78 0.43 -11.92 7.19
N THR A 79 1.03 -11.69 6.04
CA THR A 79 2.01 -10.62 5.88
C THR A 79 1.48 -9.57 4.93
N LEU A 80 1.88 -8.34 5.14
CA LEU A 80 1.56 -7.26 4.22
C LEU A 80 2.81 -6.39 4.09
N VAL A 81 3.26 -6.20 2.87
CA VAL A 81 4.42 -5.33 2.61
C VAL A 81 4.09 -4.35 1.51
N VAL A 82 4.80 -3.23 1.49
CA VAL A 82 4.67 -2.21 0.47
C VAL A 82 5.88 -2.32 -0.45
N HIS A 83 5.63 -2.44 -1.74
CA HIS A 83 6.68 -2.66 -2.72
C HIS A 83 6.76 -1.47 -3.68
N GLY A 84 7.96 -1.09 -4.02
CA GLY A 84 8.17 -0.11 -5.09
C GLY A 84 8.03 1.35 -4.67
N ALA A 85 8.14 1.63 -3.38
CA ALA A 85 8.02 3.02 -2.93
C ALA A 85 9.25 3.81 -3.40
N THR A 86 9.00 4.91 -4.08
CA THR A 86 10.06 5.79 -4.55
C THR A 86 9.60 7.23 -4.38
N GLY A 87 10.53 8.15 -4.50
CA GLY A 87 10.23 9.57 -4.50
C GLY A 87 9.49 10.00 -3.24
N ILE A 88 8.44 10.74 -3.45
CA ILE A 88 7.65 11.30 -2.37
C ILE A 88 7.03 10.21 -1.50
N VAL A 89 6.57 9.13 -2.10
CA VAL A 89 5.94 8.07 -1.33
C VAL A 89 6.94 7.45 -0.36
N ARG A 90 8.13 7.15 -0.83
CA ARG A 90 9.15 6.61 0.04
C ARG A 90 9.52 7.60 1.13
N ARG A 91 9.62 8.87 0.79
CA ARG A 91 9.96 9.88 1.74
C ARG A 91 8.92 9.99 2.86
N VAL A 92 7.64 9.89 2.51
CA VAL A 92 6.58 9.92 3.49
C VAL A 92 6.72 8.76 4.46
N LEU A 93 7.03 7.58 3.95
CA LEU A 93 7.22 6.41 4.82
C LEU A 93 8.43 6.58 5.72
N GLU A 94 9.49 7.16 5.20
CA GLU A 94 10.71 7.37 5.99
C GLU A 94 10.49 8.41 7.08
N ILE A 95 9.86 9.51 6.75
CA ILE A 95 9.61 10.56 7.71
C ILE A 95 8.68 10.10 8.81
N ALA A 96 7.70 9.30 8.47
CA ALA A 96 6.78 8.76 9.46
C ALA A 96 7.42 7.65 10.31
N GLY A 97 8.62 7.20 9.94
CA GLY A 97 9.31 6.19 10.71
C GLY A 97 8.80 4.79 10.52
N VAL A 98 8.10 4.53 9.42
CA VAL A 98 7.49 3.23 9.19
C VAL A 98 8.05 2.50 7.99
N ALA A 99 9.10 3.03 7.39
CA ALA A 99 9.67 2.38 6.20
C ALA A 99 10.15 0.96 6.52
N GLU A 100 10.79 0.77 7.65
CA GLU A 100 11.27 -0.56 8.00
C GLU A 100 10.15 -1.54 8.25
N LEU A 101 9.04 -1.04 8.73
CA LEU A 101 7.90 -1.90 9.01
C LEU A 101 7.18 -2.33 7.74
N LEU A 102 7.03 -1.43 6.80
CA LEU A 102 6.18 -1.67 5.64
C LEU A 102 6.92 -2.11 4.39
N LEU A 103 8.13 -1.61 4.16
CA LEU A 103 8.79 -1.88 2.88
C LEU A 103 9.36 -3.29 2.83
N ASP A 104 9.31 -3.88 1.64
CA ASP A 104 9.79 -5.25 1.47
C ASP A 104 11.31 -5.29 1.29
N ASP A 105 11.98 -4.17 1.05
CA ASP A 105 13.44 -4.16 1.01
C ASP A 105 13.91 -2.99 1.82
N PRO A 106 13.66 -3.02 3.08
CA PRO A 106 13.92 -1.86 3.90
C PRO A 106 15.37 -1.50 4.01
N ASP A 107 16.25 -2.44 3.80
CA ASP A 107 17.61 -2.15 3.96
C ASP A 107 18.25 -1.84 2.74
N GLN A 108 17.59 -1.47 1.76
CA GLN A 108 18.14 -1.09 0.66
C GLN A 108 19.24 -0.33 0.99
N PRO A 109 20.25 -0.67 0.70
CA PRO A 109 21.39 -0.10 1.04
C PRO A 109 21.36 1.09 0.62
N SER A 110 21.27 1.39 0.83
CA SER A 110 21.37 2.40 0.48
C SER A 110 22.22 2.69 0.37
#